data_4cc9763de83c4420f0c6403725f214fa
#
_entry.id   4cc9763de83c4420f0c6403725f214fa
#
_cell.length_a   1.000
_cell.length_b   1.000
_cell.length_c   1.000
_cell.angle_alpha   90.00
_cell.angle_beta   90.00
_cell.angle_gamma   90.00
#
_symmetry.space_group_name_H-M   'P 1'
#
loop_
_entity.id
_entity.type
_entity.pdbx_description
1 polymer ?
#
loop_
_entity_poly.entity_id
_entity_poly.type
_entity_poly.pdbx_seq_one_letter_code
_entity_poly.pdbx_strand_id
1 'polypeptide(L)'
;MVRANGAVSLRELARVVQTSEVTVRRDVRALEAEGLLDRRHGGAVLPGGFSREPGYPQKTHLAAAEKSAIADLAAGLVAEGDAVVVGAGTTTQELARRLARVPGLTVVTNSLLVAQALAHANRVEVVMTGGTLRGSNYALVGSGAEQSLHGLRVSKAFISGSGLTAERGLSTTNMLSASVDRALVQSAAEVIVLADHTKLGADTMFQTVPTDAITRLVTDEHATADDTTARELDALADCGVQIDVAPLGLPVEQPVHGTGPVQHQAPLAVGPRRAGPPPPGAAPLPGQRRPGAHSGMIVRPLASGRP
;
A
#
# COMPACT_ATOMS: atom_id res chain seq x y z
N MET A 1 -19.98 2.07 -7.00
CA MET A 1 -18.79 1.29 -7.37
C MET A 1 -17.73 2.18 -8.01
N VAL A 2 -17.91 2.76 -9.19
CA VAL A 2 -16.88 3.59 -9.83
C VAL A 2 -16.44 4.76 -8.94
N ARG A 3 -17.36 5.42 -8.22
CA ARG A 3 -17.01 6.47 -7.24
C ARG A 3 -16.19 5.96 -6.05
N ALA A 4 -16.44 4.73 -5.62
CA ALA A 4 -15.75 4.14 -4.47
C ALA A 4 -14.36 3.57 -4.85
N ASN A 5 -14.25 2.98 -6.04
CA ASN A 5 -13.07 2.21 -6.45
C ASN A 5 -12.17 2.97 -7.45
N GLY A 6 -12.62 4.14 -7.95
CA GLY A 6 -11.90 4.94 -8.94
C GLY A 6 -12.03 4.38 -10.36
N ALA A 7 -11.81 3.10 -10.54
CA ALA A 7 -12.00 2.34 -11.77
C ALA A 7 -12.67 1.00 -11.45
N VAL A 8 -13.49 0.47 -12.39
CA VAL A 8 -14.15 -0.83 -12.24
C VAL A 8 -14.28 -1.48 -13.61
N SER A 9 -13.96 -2.78 -13.73
CA SER A 9 -14.11 -3.53 -14.97
C SER A 9 -15.58 -3.72 -15.36
N LEU A 10 -15.88 -3.84 -16.67
CA LEU A 10 -17.24 -4.12 -17.13
C LEU A 10 -17.77 -5.46 -16.59
N ARG A 11 -16.90 -6.44 -16.44
CA ARG A 11 -17.20 -7.76 -15.88
C ARG A 11 -17.60 -7.66 -14.41
N GLU A 12 -16.84 -6.91 -13.60
CA GLU A 12 -17.14 -6.69 -12.20
C GLU A 12 -18.44 -5.91 -12.01
N LEU A 13 -18.68 -4.88 -12.83
CA LEU A 13 -19.96 -4.18 -12.89
C LEU A 13 -21.10 -5.14 -13.21
N ALA A 14 -20.93 -6.00 -14.24
CA ALA A 14 -21.94 -6.97 -14.65
C ALA A 14 -22.29 -7.95 -13.52
N ARG A 15 -21.28 -8.44 -12.79
CA ARG A 15 -21.45 -9.33 -11.64
C ARG A 15 -22.24 -8.67 -10.52
N VAL A 16 -21.89 -7.42 -10.17
CA VAL A 16 -22.52 -6.72 -9.04
C VAL A 16 -23.93 -6.27 -9.34
N VAL A 17 -24.20 -5.76 -10.58
CA VAL A 17 -25.56 -5.38 -10.98
C VAL A 17 -26.36 -6.55 -11.54
N GLN A 18 -25.81 -7.78 -11.48
CA GLN A 18 -26.44 -9.03 -11.92
C GLN A 18 -27.02 -8.96 -13.34
N THR A 19 -26.22 -8.43 -14.28
CA THR A 19 -26.62 -8.30 -15.69
C THR A 19 -25.47 -8.75 -16.62
N SER A 20 -25.72 -8.75 -17.94
CA SER A 20 -24.68 -9.12 -18.90
C SER A 20 -23.66 -8.00 -19.11
N GLU A 21 -22.40 -8.35 -19.45
CA GLU A 21 -21.38 -7.35 -19.83
C GLU A 21 -21.81 -6.50 -21.03
N VAL A 22 -22.62 -7.05 -21.94
CA VAL A 22 -23.18 -6.32 -23.09
C VAL A 22 -24.11 -5.20 -22.61
N THR A 23 -24.96 -5.48 -21.63
CA THR A 23 -25.85 -4.48 -21.02
C THR A 23 -25.03 -3.41 -20.32
N VAL A 24 -24.09 -3.81 -19.45
CA VAL A 24 -23.21 -2.87 -18.75
C VAL A 24 -22.41 -2.00 -19.73
N ARG A 25 -21.91 -2.59 -20.82
CA ARG A 25 -21.18 -1.82 -21.84
C ARG A 25 -22.05 -0.75 -22.49
N ARG A 26 -23.34 -1.03 -22.70
CA ARG A 26 -24.30 -0.05 -23.21
C ARG A 26 -24.57 1.05 -22.19
N ASP A 27 -24.79 0.68 -20.93
CA ASP A 27 -25.10 1.63 -19.87
C ASP A 27 -23.90 2.54 -19.54
N VAL A 28 -22.67 1.98 -19.54
CA VAL A 28 -21.44 2.76 -19.40
C VAL A 28 -21.27 3.74 -20.58
N ARG A 29 -21.63 3.37 -21.82
CA ARG A 29 -21.63 4.30 -22.97
C ARG A 29 -22.63 5.44 -22.78
N ALA A 30 -23.81 5.16 -22.25
CA ALA A 30 -24.82 6.19 -21.97
C ALA A 30 -24.31 7.17 -20.91
N LEU A 31 -23.74 6.67 -19.81
CA LEU A 31 -23.16 7.49 -18.75
C LEU A 31 -21.90 8.27 -19.23
N GLU A 32 -21.11 7.72 -20.16
CA GLU A 32 -20.03 8.41 -20.83
C GLU A 32 -20.53 9.59 -21.66
N ALA A 33 -21.63 9.38 -22.43
CA ALA A 33 -22.24 10.44 -23.22
C ALA A 33 -22.84 11.57 -22.36
N GLU A 34 -23.26 11.26 -21.14
CA GLU A 34 -23.72 12.24 -20.12
C GLU A 34 -22.56 12.89 -19.35
N GLY A 35 -21.27 12.49 -19.61
CA GLY A 35 -20.10 12.99 -18.92
C GLY A 35 -19.98 12.53 -17.46
N LEU A 36 -20.73 11.50 -17.06
CA LEU A 36 -20.75 10.95 -15.70
C LEU A 36 -19.66 9.89 -15.46
N LEU A 37 -19.19 9.25 -16.52
CA LEU A 37 -18.10 8.26 -16.52
C LEU A 37 -17.24 8.46 -17.76
N ASP A 38 -15.96 8.09 -17.67
CA ASP A 38 -15.08 7.87 -18.81
C ASP A 38 -14.92 6.35 -19.03
N ARG A 39 -15.03 5.90 -20.27
CA ARG A 39 -14.76 4.50 -20.63
C ARG A 39 -13.27 4.31 -20.89
N ARG A 40 -12.70 3.27 -20.31
CA ARG A 40 -11.33 2.80 -20.56
C ARG A 40 -11.36 1.35 -21.02
N HIS A 41 -10.24 0.83 -21.50
CA HIS A 41 -10.12 -0.55 -22.00
C HIS A 41 -10.71 -1.54 -20.97
N GLY A 42 -11.87 -2.10 -21.30
CA GLY A 42 -12.56 -3.09 -20.48
C GLY A 42 -13.26 -2.59 -19.18
N GLY A 43 -13.31 -1.26 -18.91
CA GLY A 43 -13.88 -0.72 -17.67
C GLY A 43 -14.48 0.67 -17.78
N ALA A 44 -14.89 1.20 -16.64
CA ALA A 44 -15.41 2.55 -16.42
C ALA A 44 -14.64 3.26 -15.30
N VAL A 45 -14.33 4.55 -15.50
CA VAL A 45 -13.68 5.43 -14.53
C VAL A 45 -14.49 6.72 -14.37
N LEU A 46 -14.26 7.48 -13.31
CA LEU A 46 -14.88 8.81 -13.18
C LEU A 46 -14.25 9.78 -14.19
N PRO A 47 -15.01 10.81 -14.67
CA PRO A 47 -14.48 11.85 -15.52
C PRO A 47 -13.29 12.55 -14.85
N GLY A 48 -12.21 12.73 -15.60
CA GLY A 48 -10.94 13.24 -15.05
C GLY A 48 -10.12 12.19 -14.30
N GLY A 49 -10.45 10.91 -14.43
CA GLY A 49 -9.97 9.76 -13.65
C GLY A 49 -8.47 9.43 -13.72
N PHE A 50 -7.63 10.20 -14.43
CA PHE A 50 -6.16 10.09 -14.32
C PHE A 50 -5.63 10.62 -12.96
N SER A 51 -6.40 11.45 -12.26
CA SER A 51 -5.91 12.20 -11.09
C SER A 51 -6.40 11.69 -9.74
N ARG A 52 -7.40 10.82 -9.69
CA ARG A 52 -7.96 10.38 -8.40
C ARG A 52 -7.39 9.03 -7.98
N GLU A 53 -6.44 9.07 -7.09
CA GLU A 53 -5.95 7.89 -6.41
C GLU A 53 -6.98 7.41 -5.38
N PRO A 54 -7.46 6.14 -5.45
CA PRO A 54 -8.26 5.57 -4.37
C PRO A 54 -7.45 5.59 -3.08
N GLY A 55 -8.09 5.94 -1.96
CA GLY A 55 -7.41 5.93 -0.67
C GLY A 55 -6.94 4.54 -0.27
N TYR A 56 -5.92 4.50 0.61
CA TYR A 56 -5.35 3.25 1.08
C TYR A 56 -6.39 2.21 1.57
N PRO A 57 -7.41 2.57 2.40
CA PRO A 57 -8.40 1.59 2.86
C PRO A 57 -9.17 0.91 1.71
N GLN A 58 -9.47 1.67 0.66
CA GLN A 58 -10.16 1.12 -0.52
C GLN A 58 -9.26 0.17 -1.30
N LYS A 59 -7.97 0.54 -1.49
CA LYS A 59 -6.98 -0.30 -2.17
C LYS A 59 -6.71 -1.61 -1.42
N THR A 60 -6.79 -1.62 -0.10
CA THR A 60 -6.52 -2.82 0.72
C THR A 60 -7.55 -3.92 0.47
N HIS A 61 -8.82 -3.55 0.28
CA HIS A 61 -9.90 -4.54 0.07
C HIS A 61 -10.04 -4.97 -1.40
N LEU A 62 -9.53 -4.18 -2.34
CA LEU A 62 -9.57 -4.53 -3.77
C LEU A 62 -8.54 -5.62 -4.08
N ALA A 63 -8.98 -6.72 -4.68
CA ALA A 63 -8.13 -7.84 -5.09
C ALA A 63 -7.23 -8.34 -3.93
N ALA A 64 -7.79 -8.51 -2.72
CA ALA A 64 -7.01 -8.85 -1.53
C ALA A 64 -6.42 -10.27 -1.59
N ALA A 65 -7.17 -11.23 -2.14
CA ALA A 65 -6.70 -12.61 -2.32
C ALA A 65 -5.58 -12.68 -3.36
N GLU A 66 -5.74 -11.95 -4.45
CA GLU A 66 -4.75 -11.84 -5.53
C GLU A 66 -3.45 -11.23 -5.03
N LYS A 67 -3.51 -10.14 -4.28
CA LYS A 67 -2.33 -9.52 -3.67
C LYS A 67 -1.63 -10.45 -2.68
N SER A 68 -2.39 -11.25 -1.96
CA SER A 68 -1.84 -12.28 -1.07
C SER A 68 -1.07 -13.33 -1.87
N ALA A 69 -1.66 -13.88 -2.94
CA ALA A 69 -1.02 -14.87 -3.80
C ALA A 69 0.23 -14.31 -4.50
N ILE A 70 0.15 -13.09 -5.04
CA ILE A 70 1.29 -12.37 -5.62
C ILE A 70 2.42 -12.22 -4.59
N ALA A 71 2.08 -11.85 -3.35
CA ALA A 71 3.06 -11.66 -2.29
C ALA A 71 3.72 -12.99 -1.86
N ASP A 72 2.97 -14.10 -1.84
CA ASP A 72 3.50 -15.43 -1.55
C ASP A 72 4.52 -15.86 -2.61
N LEU A 73 4.18 -15.69 -3.90
CA LEU A 73 5.08 -16.02 -5.00
C LEU A 73 6.32 -15.11 -5.00
N ALA A 74 6.13 -13.80 -4.85
CA ALA A 74 7.22 -12.82 -4.82
C ALA A 74 8.18 -13.01 -3.64
N ALA A 75 7.71 -13.46 -2.49
CA ALA A 75 8.57 -13.77 -1.35
C ALA A 75 9.57 -14.88 -1.64
N GLY A 76 9.20 -15.85 -2.50
CA GLY A 76 10.10 -16.91 -2.96
C GLY A 76 11.28 -16.42 -3.81
N LEU A 77 11.25 -15.17 -4.27
CA LEU A 77 12.34 -14.55 -5.03
C LEU A 77 13.43 -13.92 -4.12
N VAL A 78 13.22 -13.92 -2.81
CA VAL A 78 14.13 -13.29 -1.83
C VAL A 78 14.84 -14.37 -1.02
N ALA A 79 16.15 -14.32 -0.98
CA ALA A 79 16.99 -15.24 -0.23
C ALA A 79 17.45 -14.66 1.12
N GLU A 80 17.90 -15.54 2.01
CA GLU A 80 18.58 -15.14 3.25
C GLU A 80 19.79 -14.25 2.94
N GLY A 81 19.92 -13.13 3.67
CA GLY A 81 21.02 -12.19 3.51
C GLY A 81 20.88 -11.20 2.36
N ASP A 82 19.78 -11.24 1.58
CA ASP A 82 19.54 -10.27 0.51
C ASP A 82 19.38 -8.84 1.05
N ALA A 83 19.75 -7.87 0.21
CA ALA A 83 19.36 -6.47 0.37
C ALA A 83 18.40 -6.11 -0.76
N VAL A 84 17.20 -5.66 -0.41
CA VAL A 84 16.13 -5.38 -1.37
C VAL A 84 15.46 -4.04 -1.12
N VAL A 85 14.92 -3.45 -2.16
CA VAL A 85 14.01 -2.31 -2.08
C VAL A 85 12.56 -2.82 -2.12
N VAL A 86 11.71 -2.28 -1.27
CA VAL A 86 10.26 -2.54 -1.28
C VAL A 86 9.52 -1.20 -1.28
N GLY A 87 8.93 -0.85 -2.41
CA GLY A 87 8.20 0.40 -2.59
C GLY A 87 6.86 0.43 -1.84
N ALA A 88 6.21 1.61 -1.85
CA ALA A 88 4.91 1.78 -1.18
C ALA A 88 3.77 1.19 -2.01
N GLY A 89 2.87 0.43 -1.35
CA GLY A 89 1.70 -0.16 -1.98
C GLY A 89 1.02 -1.19 -1.08
N THR A 90 -0.22 -1.55 -1.41
CA THR A 90 -0.93 -2.60 -0.67
C THR A 90 -0.39 -3.99 -0.98
N THR A 91 0.02 -4.26 -2.23
CA THR A 91 0.64 -5.52 -2.63
C THR A 91 2.04 -5.68 -2.03
N THR A 92 2.85 -4.62 -2.04
CA THR A 92 4.18 -4.63 -1.44
C THR A 92 4.13 -4.73 0.08
N GLN A 93 3.09 -4.22 0.74
CA GLN A 93 2.85 -4.45 2.16
C GLN A 93 2.53 -5.92 2.45
N GLU A 94 1.74 -6.59 1.59
CA GLU A 94 1.51 -8.03 1.72
C GLU A 94 2.81 -8.81 1.55
N LEU A 95 3.67 -8.43 0.61
CA LEU A 95 5.02 -9.00 0.47
C LEU A 95 5.83 -8.80 1.77
N ALA A 96 5.86 -7.60 2.34
CA ALA A 96 6.62 -7.32 3.56
C ALA A 96 6.24 -8.26 4.72
N ARG A 97 4.96 -8.61 4.87
CA ARG A 97 4.51 -9.58 5.89
C ARG A 97 5.14 -10.97 5.73
N ARG A 98 5.42 -11.39 4.48
CA ARG A 98 6.10 -12.66 4.18
C ARG A 98 7.60 -12.55 4.43
N LEU A 99 8.18 -11.43 4.01
CA LEU A 99 9.61 -11.15 4.19
C LEU A 99 10.03 -11.08 5.67
N ALA A 100 9.12 -10.80 6.58
CA ALA A 100 9.38 -10.86 8.02
C ALA A 100 9.95 -12.21 8.51
N ARG A 101 9.82 -13.27 7.71
CA ARG A 101 10.31 -14.64 8.01
C ARG A 101 11.66 -14.94 7.38
N VAL A 102 12.17 -14.09 6.50
CA VAL A 102 13.46 -14.27 5.80
C VAL A 102 14.58 -13.73 6.70
N PRO A 103 15.51 -14.57 7.16
CA PRO A 103 16.53 -14.11 8.10
C PRO A 103 17.66 -13.33 7.41
N GLY A 104 18.25 -12.38 8.13
CA GLY A 104 19.41 -11.61 7.66
C GLY A 104 19.09 -10.62 6.52
N LEU A 105 17.78 -10.35 6.27
CA LEU A 105 17.35 -9.48 5.20
C LEU A 105 17.54 -8.00 5.56
N THR A 106 17.98 -7.19 4.59
CA THR A 106 17.95 -5.72 4.66
C THR A 106 16.88 -5.20 3.69
N VAL A 107 15.89 -4.49 4.20
CA VAL A 107 14.81 -3.88 3.40
C VAL A 107 14.93 -2.37 3.41
N VAL A 108 15.15 -1.77 2.25
CA VAL A 108 15.06 -0.31 2.06
C VAL A 108 13.66 0.03 1.56
N THR A 109 12.97 0.97 2.21
CA THR A 109 11.59 1.30 1.85
C THR A 109 11.24 2.77 2.04
N ASN A 110 10.39 3.28 1.16
CA ASN A 110 9.71 4.56 1.32
C ASN A 110 8.28 4.40 1.90
N SER A 111 7.93 3.22 2.42
CA SER A 111 6.59 2.92 2.93
C SER A 111 6.56 2.78 4.44
N LEU A 112 5.76 3.62 5.11
CA LEU A 112 5.51 3.46 6.55
C LEU A 112 4.87 2.10 6.85
N LEU A 113 4.00 1.59 5.97
CA LEU A 113 3.28 0.33 6.21
C LEU A 113 4.15 -0.91 5.96
N VAL A 114 5.09 -0.85 5.02
CA VAL A 114 6.12 -1.89 4.85
C VAL A 114 7.00 -1.93 6.10
N ALA A 115 7.49 -0.77 6.56
CA ALA A 115 8.29 -0.70 7.79
C ALA A 115 7.53 -1.21 9.02
N GLN A 116 6.24 -0.87 9.15
CA GLN A 116 5.38 -1.37 10.22
C GLN A 116 5.22 -2.91 10.16
N ALA A 117 5.04 -3.47 8.98
CA ALA A 117 4.90 -4.92 8.81
C ALA A 117 6.18 -5.69 9.22
N LEU A 118 7.34 -5.05 9.12
CA LEU A 118 8.64 -5.62 9.47
C LEU A 118 9.15 -5.23 10.86
N ALA A 119 8.49 -4.29 11.56
CA ALA A 119 8.99 -3.70 12.81
C ALA A 119 9.25 -4.72 13.94
N HIS A 120 8.59 -5.86 13.91
CA HIS A 120 8.75 -6.94 14.91
C HIS A 120 9.48 -8.17 14.35
N ALA A 121 10.01 -8.08 13.13
CA ALA A 121 10.75 -9.18 12.51
C ALA A 121 12.15 -9.27 13.12
N ASN A 122 12.42 -10.37 13.81
CA ASN A 122 13.76 -10.63 14.30
C ASN A 122 14.69 -10.94 13.12
N ARG A 123 15.86 -10.28 13.03
CA ARG A 123 16.86 -10.51 11.98
C ARG A 123 16.51 -9.88 10.61
N VAL A 124 15.60 -8.91 10.56
CA VAL A 124 15.36 -8.05 9.39
C VAL A 124 15.76 -6.62 9.76
N GLU A 125 16.67 -6.03 9.00
CA GLU A 125 17.00 -4.62 9.11
C GLU A 125 16.12 -3.81 8.15
N VAL A 126 15.52 -2.72 8.65
CA VAL A 126 14.64 -1.85 7.87
C VAL A 126 15.25 -0.45 7.79
N VAL A 127 15.58 -0.03 6.58
CA VAL A 127 16.07 1.31 6.28
C VAL A 127 14.95 2.12 5.63
N MET A 128 14.53 3.19 6.28
CA MET A 128 13.51 4.10 5.72
C MET A 128 14.18 5.26 5.00
N THR A 129 13.66 5.62 3.81
CA THR A 129 14.19 6.71 2.99
C THR A 129 14.06 8.10 3.63
N GLY A 130 13.19 8.25 4.66
CA GLY A 130 12.84 9.59 5.13
C GLY A 130 11.99 10.35 4.10
N GLY A 131 11.87 11.68 4.26
CA GLY A 131 11.02 12.53 3.41
C GLY A 131 9.70 12.89 4.04
N THR A 132 8.73 13.36 3.24
CA THR A 132 7.39 13.78 3.68
C THR A 132 6.41 12.62 3.56
N LEU A 133 5.67 12.33 4.64
CA LEU A 133 4.64 11.28 4.65
C LEU A 133 3.39 11.74 3.90
N ARG A 134 3.04 11.03 2.85
CA ARG A 134 1.78 11.16 2.11
C ARG A 134 0.67 10.36 2.79
N GLY A 135 -0.37 11.03 3.31
CA GLY A 135 -1.46 10.37 4.04
C GLY A 135 -2.36 9.46 3.19
N SER A 136 -2.40 9.64 1.84
CA SER A 136 -3.28 8.84 0.97
C SER A 136 -2.81 7.40 0.77
N ASN A 137 -1.50 7.13 0.85
CA ASN A 137 -0.89 5.82 0.60
C ASN A 137 0.24 5.47 1.56
N TYR A 138 0.48 6.31 2.57
CA TYR A 138 1.52 6.16 3.58
C TYR A 138 2.95 6.04 3.01
N ALA A 139 3.17 6.65 1.83
CA ALA A 139 4.49 6.73 1.21
C ALA A 139 5.26 7.96 1.70
N LEU A 140 6.55 7.81 1.90
CA LEU A 140 7.51 8.89 2.08
C LEU A 140 7.94 9.39 0.70
N VAL A 141 7.83 10.69 0.48
CA VAL A 141 8.08 11.33 -0.83
C VAL A 141 8.89 12.61 -0.69
N GLY A 142 9.33 13.15 -1.82
CA GLY A 142 10.07 14.40 -1.93
C GLY A 142 11.58 14.19 -1.98
N SER A 143 12.31 15.30 -2.18
CA SER A 143 13.76 15.29 -2.43
C SER A 143 14.59 14.61 -1.35
N GLY A 144 14.18 14.68 -0.08
CA GLY A 144 14.85 13.97 1.01
C GLY A 144 14.80 12.44 0.85
N ALA A 145 13.65 11.90 0.39
CA ALA A 145 13.53 10.48 0.10
C ALA A 145 14.37 10.07 -1.11
N GLU A 146 14.38 10.87 -2.17
CA GLU A 146 15.18 10.62 -3.37
C GLU A 146 16.69 10.67 -3.06
N GLN A 147 17.13 11.68 -2.30
CA GLN A 147 18.54 11.85 -1.94
C GLN A 147 19.08 10.70 -1.09
N SER A 148 18.26 10.12 -0.20
CA SER A 148 18.69 8.99 0.63
C SER A 148 18.97 7.70 -0.16
N LEU A 149 18.47 7.63 -1.40
CA LEU A 149 18.69 6.51 -2.31
C LEU A 149 19.94 6.68 -3.19
N HIS A 150 20.56 7.86 -3.17
CA HIS A 150 21.77 8.09 -3.97
C HIS A 150 22.92 7.19 -3.51
N GLY A 151 23.49 6.47 -4.45
CA GLY A 151 24.60 5.53 -4.18
C GLY A 151 24.15 4.18 -3.60
N LEU A 152 22.85 4.01 -3.30
CA LEU A 152 22.32 2.71 -2.92
C LEU A 152 22.45 1.72 -4.08
N ARG A 153 22.83 0.47 -3.77
CA ARG A 153 22.81 -0.66 -4.71
C ARG A 153 22.26 -1.89 -3.99
N VAL A 154 21.22 -2.45 -4.55
CA VAL A 154 20.54 -3.66 -4.03
C VAL A 154 20.34 -4.68 -5.16
N SER A 155 20.06 -5.93 -4.81
CA SER A 155 19.79 -6.97 -5.80
C SER A 155 18.45 -6.77 -6.51
N LYS A 156 17.41 -6.46 -5.78
CA LYS A 156 16.02 -6.45 -6.29
C LYS A 156 15.23 -5.24 -5.77
N ALA A 157 14.38 -4.67 -6.64
CA ALA A 157 13.34 -3.72 -6.25
C ALA A 157 11.97 -4.33 -6.51
N PHE A 158 11.14 -4.39 -5.48
CA PHE A 158 9.73 -4.78 -5.57
C PHE A 158 8.86 -3.53 -5.57
N ILE A 159 8.23 -3.23 -6.70
CA ILE A 159 7.46 -2.01 -6.93
C ILE A 159 6.03 -2.37 -7.33
N SER A 160 5.06 -1.58 -6.90
CA SER A 160 3.67 -1.66 -7.34
C SER A 160 3.20 -0.28 -7.82
N GLY A 161 2.13 -0.26 -8.61
CA GLY A 161 1.62 0.98 -9.20
C GLY A 161 0.10 1.05 -9.26
N SER A 162 -0.39 2.03 -10.01
CA SER A 162 -1.82 2.22 -10.24
C SER A 162 -2.28 1.68 -11.60
N GLY A 163 -1.36 1.49 -12.54
CA GLY A 163 -1.61 0.91 -13.85
C GLY A 163 -0.32 0.36 -14.46
N LEU A 164 -0.46 -0.63 -15.35
CA LEU A 164 0.63 -1.28 -16.07
C LEU A 164 0.20 -1.57 -17.50
N THR A 165 0.98 -1.08 -18.46
CA THR A 165 0.80 -1.35 -19.90
C THR A 165 2.12 -1.73 -20.55
N ALA A 166 2.07 -2.53 -21.62
CA ALA A 166 3.24 -2.89 -22.40
C ALA A 166 3.87 -1.66 -23.08
N GLU A 167 3.05 -0.69 -23.50
CA GLU A 167 3.51 0.54 -24.14
C GLU A 167 4.30 1.46 -23.21
N ARG A 168 3.82 1.65 -21.95
CA ARG A 168 4.39 2.65 -21.04
C ARG A 168 5.01 2.07 -19.78
N GLY A 169 4.82 0.78 -19.49
CA GLY A 169 5.25 0.16 -18.26
C GLY A 169 4.36 0.56 -17.07
N LEU A 170 4.94 0.61 -15.88
CA LEU A 170 4.24 0.90 -14.63
C LEU A 170 4.00 2.41 -14.48
N SER A 171 2.81 2.78 -13.97
CA SER A 171 2.40 4.16 -13.80
C SER A 171 1.67 4.41 -12.49
N THR A 172 1.67 5.67 -12.05
CA THR A 172 0.99 6.16 -10.84
C THR A 172 0.30 7.51 -11.08
N THR A 173 -0.63 7.88 -10.22
CA THR A 173 -1.40 9.11 -10.32
C THR A 173 -0.70 10.33 -9.71
N ASN A 174 0.42 10.14 -9.00
CA ASN A 174 1.08 11.21 -8.24
C ASN A 174 2.55 11.39 -8.63
N MET A 175 2.93 12.62 -8.98
CA MET A 175 4.27 12.98 -9.43
C MET A 175 5.35 12.73 -8.37
N LEU A 176 5.10 13.06 -7.10
CA LEU A 176 6.08 12.86 -6.04
C LEU A 176 6.33 11.38 -5.74
N SER A 177 5.26 10.56 -5.81
CA SER A 177 5.43 9.10 -5.73
C SER A 177 6.23 8.57 -6.91
N ALA A 178 5.91 9.01 -8.15
CA ALA A 178 6.64 8.61 -9.34
C ALA A 178 8.13 8.94 -9.28
N SER A 179 8.49 10.10 -8.72
CA SER A 179 9.90 10.51 -8.58
C SER A 179 10.67 9.57 -7.65
N VAL A 180 10.11 9.26 -6.48
CA VAL A 180 10.75 8.34 -5.54
C VAL A 180 10.79 6.92 -6.08
N ASP A 181 9.69 6.43 -6.72
CA ASP A 181 9.65 5.09 -7.31
C ASP A 181 10.75 4.92 -8.38
N ARG A 182 11.00 5.94 -9.22
CA ARG A 182 12.11 5.94 -10.17
C ARG A 182 13.48 5.84 -9.47
N ALA A 183 13.67 6.55 -8.37
CA ALA A 183 14.92 6.48 -7.60
C ALA A 183 15.12 5.10 -6.94
N LEU A 184 14.04 4.48 -6.44
CA LEU A 184 14.04 3.11 -5.92
C LEU A 184 14.45 2.10 -7.01
N VAL A 185 13.85 2.20 -8.19
CA VAL A 185 14.14 1.33 -9.35
C VAL A 185 15.60 1.47 -9.80
N GLN A 186 16.13 2.68 -9.87
CA GLN A 186 17.53 2.94 -10.26
C GLN A 186 18.55 2.37 -9.28
N SER A 187 18.16 2.07 -8.06
CA SER A 187 19.06 1.49 -7.05
C SER A 187 19.19 -0.03 -7.14
N ALA A 188 18.39 -0.71 -7.96
CA ALA A 188 18.32 -2.17 -8.02
C ALA A 188 18.87 -2.73 -9.34
N ALA A 189 19.40 -3.96 -9.26
CA ALA A 189 19.84 -4.70 -10.44
C ALA A 189 18.64 -5.37 -11.17
N GLU A 190 17.65 -5.85 -10.42
CA GLU A 190 16.41 -6.43 -10.96
C GLU A 190 15.20 -5.62 -10.48
N VAL A 191 14.28 -5.35 -11.40
CA VAL A 191 13.02 -4.64 -11.12
C VAL A 191 11.86 -5.60 -11.26
N ILE A 192 11.19 -5.86 -10.13
CA ILE A 192 10.09 -6.79 -10.03
C ILE A 192 8.82 -5.98 -9.75
N VAL A 193 7.93 -5.97 -10.73
CA VAL A 193 6.62 -5.32 -10.61
C VAL A 193 5.62 -6.29 -10.00
N LEU A 194 4.90 -5.85 -8.97
CA LEU A 194 3.80 -6.59 -8.34
C LEU A 194 2.48 -5.92 -8.72
N ALA A 195 1.72 -6.54 -9.61
CA ALA A 195 0.47 -5.98 -10.12
C ALA A 195 -0.62 -7.04 -10.22
N ASP A 196 -1.74 -6.82 -9.54
CA ASP A 196 -2.93 -7.64 -9.73
C ASP A 196 -3.61 -7.35 -11.10
N HIS A 197 -4.43 -8.30 -11.59
CA HIS A 197 -5.10 -8.20 -12.89
C HIS A 197 -5.82 -6.87 -13.13
N THR A 198 -6.27 -6.18 -12.07
CA THR A 198 -6.99 -4.89 -12.20
C THR A 198 -6.08 -3.75 -12.66
N LYS A 199 -4.76 -3.95 -12.67
CA LYS A 199 -3.77 -2.95 -13.07
C LYS A 199 -3.33 -3.10 -14.53
N LEU A 200 -3.50 -4.30 -15.11
CA LEU A 200 -3.14 -4.60 -16.49
C LEU A 200 -4.04 -3.86 -17.48
N GLY A 201 -3.43 -3.23 -18.47
CA GLY A 201 -4.12 -2.38 -19.45
C GLY A 201 -4.62 -1.04 -18.88
N ALA A 202 -4.39 -0.75 -17.59
CA ALA A 202 -4.67 0.55 -17.02
C ALA A 202 -3.44 1.46 -17.18
N ASP A 203 -3.66 2.71 -17.60
CA ASP A 203 -2.64 3.74 -17.68
C ASP A 203 -3.00 4.93 -16.79
N THR A 204 -1.99 5.54 -16.16
CA THR A 204 -2.16 6.69 -15.28
C THR A 204 -1.17 7.80 -15.62
N MET A 205 -1.28 8.96 -14.95
CA MET A 205 -0.63 10.19 -15.38
C MET A 205 0.90 10.12 -15.46
N PHE A 206 1.56 9.49 -14.48
CA PHE A 206 3.02 9.51 -14.35
C PHE A 206 3.60 8.12 -14.48
N GLN A 207 4.44 7.90 -15.48
CA GLN A 207 5.24 6.69 -15.62
C GLN A 207 6.26 6.60 -14.47
N THR A 208 6.34 5.43 -13.84
CA THR A 208 7.31 5.14 -12.77
C THR A 208 8.43 4.22 -13.24
N VAL A 209 8.09 3.15 -13.95
CA VAL A 209 9.03 2.17 -14.48
C VAL A 209 8.70 1.96 -15.95
N PRO A 210 9.57 2.36 -16.89
CA PRO A 210 9.37 2.06 -18.31
C PRO A 210 9.47 0.55 -18.54
N THR A 211 8.81 0.05 -19.57
CA THR A 211 8.67 -1.40 -19.83
C THR A 211 10.01 -2.11 -19.96
N ASP A 212 10.97 -1.48 -20.61
CA ASP A 212 12.33 -2.00 -20.82
C ASP A 212 13.17 -2.08 -19.53
N ALA A 213 12.74 -1.40 -18.48
CA ALA A 213 13.37 -1.50 -17.16
C ALA A 213 12.70 -2.55 -16.25
N ILE A 214 11.58 -3.15 -16.67
CA ILE A 214 10.90 -4.21 -15.90
C ILE A 214 11.58 -5.55 -16.22
N THR A 215 12.24 -6.14 -15.23
CA THR A 215 12.84 -7.48 -15.39
C THR A 215 11.77 -8.57 -15.26
N ARG A 216 10.83 -8.38 -14.34
CA ARG A 216 9.83 -9.39 -13.99
C ARG A 216 8.52 -8.76 -13.56
N LEU A 217 7.41 -9.38 -13.96
CA LEU A 217 6.07 -9.11 -13.44
C LEU A 217 5.58 -10.33 -12.65
N VAL A 218 5.14 -10.11 -11.42
CA VAL A 218 4.37 -11.10 -10.65
C VAL A 218 2.92 -10.64 -10.62
N THR A 219 2.01 -11.44 -11.17
CA THR A 219 0.58 -11.18 -11.26
C THR A 219 -0.23 -12.37 -10.77
N ASP A 220 -1.56 -12.29 -10.80
CA ASP A 220 -2.48 -13.36 -10.39
C ASP A 220 -3.10 -14.08 -11.59
N GLU A 221 -3.70 -15.26 -11.35
CA GLU A 221 -4.27 -16.10 -12.41
C GLU A 221 -5.48 -15.48 -13.13
N HIS A 222 -6.19 -14.51 -12.51
CA HIS A 222 -7.27 -13.80 -13.20
C HIS A 222 -6.74 -12.96 -14.36
N ALA A 223 -5.46 -12.60 -14.34
CA ALA A 223 -4.81 -11.88 -15.44
C ALA A 223 -4.79 -12.69 -16.75
N THR A 224 -4.77 -14.02 -16.65
CA THR A 224 -4.79 -14.92 -17.81
C THR A 224 -6.21 -15.36 -18.23
N ALA A 225 -7.21 -15.09 -17.38
CA ALA A 225 -8.60 -15.53 -17.62
C ALA A 225 -9.44 -14.53 -18.45
N ASP A 226 -8.99 -13.28 -18.58
CA ASP A 226 -9.66 -12.25 -19.39
C ASP A 226 -8.82 -11.95 -20.64
N ASP A 227 -9.46 -11.99 -21.81
CA ASP A 227 -8.77 -11.80 -23.10
C ASP A 227 -8.00 -10.47 -23.20
N THR A 228 -8.45 -9.41 -22.50
CA THR A 228 -7.80 -8.10 -22.57
C THR A 228 -6.51 -8.09 -21.75
N THR A 229 -6.57 -8.62 -20.54
CA THR A 229 -5.39 -8.70 -19.65
C THR A 229 -4.40 -9.76 -20.15
N ALA A 230 -4.87 -10.87 -20.74
CA ALA A 230 -4.01 -11.88 -21.35
C ALA A 230 -3.18 -11.29 -22.51
N ARG A 231 -3.80 -10.50 -23.40
CA ARG A 231 -3.07 -9.81 -24.47
C ARG A 231 -2.05 -8.80 -23.95
N GLU A 232 -2.35 -8.15 -22.84
CA GLU A 232 -1.41 -7.22 -22.20
C GLU A 232 -0.21 -7.97 -21.61
N LEU A 233 -0.44 -9.17 -21.04
CA LEU A 233 0.65 -10.05 -20.58
C LEU A 233 1.51 -10.54 -21.73
N ASP A 234 0.90 -10.96 -22.85
CA ASP A 234 1.63 -11.38 -24.04
C ASP A 234 2.50 -10.24 -24.59
N ALA A 235 1.94 -9.02 -24.67
CA ALA A 235 2.68 -7.84 -25.12
C ALA A 235 3.82 -7.45 -24.18
N LEU A 236 3.66 -7.60 -22.84
CA LEU A 236 4.75 -7.42 -21.89
C LEU A 236 5.83 -8.47 -22.04
N ALA A 237 5.46 -9.74 -22.27
CA ALA A 237 6.40 -10.83 -22.52
C ALA A 237 7.19 -10.61 -23.83
N ASP A 238 6.54 -10.12 -24.89
CA ASP A 238 7.18 -9.75 -26.15
C ASP A 238 8.20 -8.60 -25.98
N CYS A 239 8.00 -7.74 -24.99
CA CYS A 239 8.98 -6.71 -24.57
C CYS A 239 10.12 -7.27 -23.72
N GLY A 240 10.15 -8.58 -23.42
CA GLY A 240 11.21 -9.23 -22.64
C GLY A 240 10.96 -9.29 -21.13
N VAL A 241 9.77 -8.91 -20.67
CA VAL A 241 9.39 -9.02 -19.24
C VAL A 241 9.11 -10.49 -18.91
N GLN A 242 9.77 -11.02 -17.89
CA GLN A 242 9.44 -12.35 -17.37
C GLN A 242 8.11 -12.29 -16.59
N ILE A 243 7.16 -13.17 -16.93
CA ILE A 243 5.83 -13.20 -16.33
C ILE A 243 5.72 -14.39 -15.37
N ASP A 244 5.44 -14.13 -14.11
CA ASP A 244 5.13 -15.15 -13.12
C ASP A 244 3.67 -14.96 -12.67
N VAL A 245 2.88 -16.03 -12.79
CA VAL A 245 1.45 -16.01 -12.44
C VAL A 245 1.24 -16.77 -11.14
N ALA A 246 0.77 -16.06 -10.12
CA ALA A 246 0.45 -16.62 -8.82
C ALA A 246 -0.92 -17.32 -8.86
N PRO A 247 -1.00 -18.63 -8.52
CA PRO A 247 -2.27 -19.33 -8.42
C PRO A 247 -3.06 -18.82 -7.22
N LEU A 248 -4.35 -18.60 -7.38
CA LEU A 248 -5.26 -18.40 -6.25
C LEU A 248 -5.55 -19.78 -5.69
N GLY A 249 -5.00 -20.07 -4.51
CA GLY A 249 -5.32 -21.31 -3.81
C GLY A 249 -6.84 -21.44 -3.65
N LEU A 250 -7.37 -22.67 -3.69
CA LEU A 250 -8.76 -22.94 -3.33
C LEU A 250 -9.04 -22.22 -2.01
N PRO A 251 -10.23 -21.60 -1.83
CA PRO A 251 -10.58 -20.97 -0.58
C PRO A 251 -10.36 -22.02 0.53
N VAL A 252 -9.44 -21.74 1.45
CA VAL A 252 -9.35 -22.55 2.66
C VAL A 252 -10.71 -22.36 3.33
N GLU A 253 -11.57 -23.38 3.29
CA GLU A 253 -12.79 -23.39 4.07
C GLU A 253 -12.36 -23.09 5.51
N GLN A 254 -12.70 -21.90 5.98
CA GLN A 254 -12.51 -21.60 7.40
C GLN A 254 -13.28 -22.66 8.15
N PRO A 255 -12.65 -23.38 9.10
CA PRO A 255 -13.39 -24.33 9.90
C PRO A 255 -14.57 -23.55 10.49
N VAL A 256 -15.77 -23.96 10.13
CA VAL A 256 -17.01 -23.46 10.72
C VAL A 256 -16.86 -23.73 12.20
N HIS A 257 -16.60 -22.69 12.98
CA HIS A 257 -16.64 -22.80 14.43
C HIS A 257 -18.05 -23.24 14.78
N GLY A 258 -18.17 -24.55 15.02
CA GLY A 258 -19.40 -25.15 15.49
C GLY A 258 -19.86 -24.35 16.68
N THR A 259 -21.07 -23.82 16.58
CA THR A 259 -21.80 -23.26 17.71
C THR A 259 -22.14 -24.42 18.66
N GLY A 260 -21.15 -24.80 19.47
CA GLY A 260 -21.38 -25.60 20.65
C GLY A 260 -22.17 -24.77 21.65
N PRO A 261 -23.10 -25.36 22.42
CA PRO A 261 -23.92 -24.62 23.35
C PRO A 261 -23.03 -23.96 24.41
N VAL A 262 -23.12 -22.62 24.53
CA VAL A 262 -22.49 -21.85 25.58
C VAL A 262 -23.03 -22.33 26.92
N GLN A 263 -22.26 -23.09 27.66
CA GLN A 263 -22.54 -23.38 29.07
C GLN A 263 -22.30 -22.08 29.84
N HIS A 264 -23.39 -21.47 30.31
CA HIS A 264 -23.35 -20.38 31.27
C HIS A 264 -22.74 -20.91 32.60
N GLN A 265 -21.45 -20.64 32.78
CA GLN A 265 -20.89 -20.73 34.13
C GLN A 265 -21.34 -19.52 34.93
N ALA A 266 -21.97 -19.78 36.07
CA ALA A 266 -22.39 -18.78 37.02
C ALA A 266 -21.18 -17.96 37.54
N PRO A 267 -21.35 -16.65 37.84
CA PRO A 267 -20.25 -15.82 38.33
C PRO A 267 -19.81 -16.27 39.72
N LEU A 268 -18.51 -16.53 39.86
CA LEU A 268 -17.88 -16.76 41.15
C LEU A 268 -18.02 -15.52 42.04
N ALA A 269 -18.63 -15.70 43.20
CA ALA A 269 -18.76 -14.68 44.21
C ALA A 269 -17.37 -14.21 44.71
N VAL A 270 -17.04 -12.95 44.45
CA VAL A 270 -15.84 -12.30 44.98
C VAL A 270 -16.12 -11.93 46.44
N GLY A 271 -15.54 -12.66 47.39
CA GLY A 271 -15.52 -12.30 48.80
C GLY A 271 -14.71 -11.03 49.07
N PRO A 272 -14.96 -10.31 50.19
CA PRO A 272 -14.35 -9.04 50.45
C PRO A 272 -12.83 -9.19 50.73
N ARG A 273 -12.02 -8.48 49.94
CA ARG A 273 -10.56 -8.36 50.14
C ARG A 273 -10.29 -7.63 51.46
N ARG A 274 -9.62 -8.29 52.38
CA ARG A 274 -9.04 -7.64 53.58
C ARG A 274 -7.92 -6.70 53.15
N ALA A 275 -8.01 -5.44 53.60
CA ALA A 275 -6.95 -4.46 53.44
C ALA A 275 -5.71 -4.90 54.22
N GLY A 276 -4.57 -5.01 53.52
CA GLY A 276 -3.26 -5.23 54.12
C GLY A 276 -2.68 -3.88 54.65
N PRO A 277 -1.74 -3.95 55.61
CA PRO A 277 -1.18 -2.72 56.22
C PRO A 277 -0.29 -1.94 55.24
N PRO A 278 -0.17 -0.59 55.44
CA PRO A 278 0.63 0.24 54.55
C PRO A 278 2.15 0.01 54.78
N PRO A 279 2.98 0.20 53.73
CA PRO A 279 4.44 0.07 53.88
C PRO A 279 5.03 1.22 54.69
N PRO A 280 6.13 1.01 55.45
CA PRO A 280 6.77 2.03 56.27
C PRO A 280 7.68 2.94 55.41
N GLY A 281 7.56 4.25 55.63
CA GLY A 281 8.63 5.22 55.51
C GLY A 281 9.03 5.69 54.12
N ALA A 282 8.37 6.73 53.62
CA ALA A 282 8.97 7.65 52.66
C ALA A 282 9.13 9.02 53.30
N ALA A 283 10.38 9.46 53.43
CA ALA A 283 10.74 10.78 53.96
C ALA A 283 10.32 11.89 52.96
N PRO A 284 9.91 13.08 53.44
CA PRO A 284 9.50 14.17 52.60
C PRO A 284 10.70 14.88 51.96
N LEU A 285 10.62 15.13 50.64
CA LEU A 285 11.54 16.01 49.93
C LEU A 285 11.32 17.47 50.31
N PRO A 286 12.37 18.28 50.49
CA PRO A 286 12.25 19.70 50.84
C PRO A 286 12.03 20.57 49.60
N GLY A 287 11.06 21.50 49.69
CA GLY A 287 11.09 22.74 48.92
C GLY A 287 10.17 22.87 47.72
N GLN A 288 8.85 22.98 47.94
CA GLN A 288 7.98 23.72 47.01
C GLN A 288 7.40 24.95 47.72
N ARG A 289 7.88 26.13 47.31
CA ARG A 289 7.31 27.42 47.71
C ARG A 289 6.02 27.67 46.92
N ARG A 290 4.96 28.08 47.63
CA ARG A 290 3.70 28.57 47.07
C ARG A 290 3.94 29.93 46.39
N PRO A 291 3.32 30.25 45.24
CA PRO A 291 3.35 31.58 44.67
C PRO A 291 2.35 32.49 45.39
N GLY A 292 2.87 33.57 45.96
CA GLY A 292 2.09 34.69 46.48
C GLY A 292 1.69 35.62 45.32
N ALA A 293 0.48 36.14 45.43
CA ALA A 293 -0.03 37.23 44.63
C ALA A 293 0.76 38.51 44.88
N HIS A 294 1.11 39.27 43.84
CA HIS A 294 1.02 40.73 43.76
C HIS A 294 1.48 41.29 42.41
N SER A 295 0.57 42.04 41.90
CA SER A 295 0.72 43.49 41.52
C SER A 295 1.38 43.85 40.19
N GLY A 296 0.60 44.51 39.43
CA GLY A 296 0.74 45.05 38.13
C GLY A 296 1.97 45.93 37.87
N MET A 297 2.38 45.87 36.61
CA MET A 297 3.19 46.96 36.04
C MET A 297 2.81 47.16 34.58
N ILE A 298 2.31 48.36 34.33
CA ILE A 298 1.92 48.94 33.07
C ILE A 298 3.20 49.19 32.25
N VAL A 299 3.28 48.72 31.04
CA VAL A 299 4.28 49.13 30.06
C VAL A 299 3.58 49.78 28.86
N ARG A 300 3.87 51.10 28.67
CA ARG A 300 3.45 51.95 27.57
C ARG A 300 4.13 51.53 26.23
N PRO A 301 3.48 51.76 25.10
CA PRO A 301 4.10 51.59 23.80
C PRO A 301 4.97 52.78 23.41
N LEU A 302 6.13 52.51 22.81
CA LEU A 302 6.95 53.51 22.12
C LEU A 302 6.60 53.55 20.63
N ALA A 303 6.39 54.78 20.20
CA ALA A 303 5.99 55.20 18.85
C ALA A 303 7.14 55.16 17.85
N SER A 304 6.77 54.83 16.64
CA SER A 304 7.20 55.28 15.30
C SER A 304 8.41 56.22 15.16
N GLY A 305 9.27 55.89 14.21
CA GLY A 305 10.17 56.78 13.54
C GLY A 305 10.72 56.18 12.25
N ARG A 306 10.25 56.67 11.11
CA ARG A 306 10.94 56.64 9.80
C ARG A 306 11.93 57.82 9.75
N PRO A 307 12.85 57.91 8.81
CA PRO A 307 12.64 57.78 7.35
C PRO A 307 13.27 56.50 6.74
#